data_ee88c797c51115c4db6cac1c218af945
#
_entry.id   ee88c797c51115c4db6cac1c218af945
#
_cell.length_a   1.000
_cell.length_b   1.000
_cell.length_c   1.000
_cell.angle_alpha   90.00
_cell.angle_beta   90.00
_cell.angle_gamma   90.00
#
_symmetry.space_group_name_H-M   'P 1'
#
loop_
_entity.id
_entity.type
_entity.pdbx_description
1 polymer ?
#
loop_
_entity_poly.entity_id
_entity_poly.type
_entity_poly.pdbx_seq_one_letter_code
_entity_poly.pdbx_strand_id
1 'polypeptide(L)'
;MMQRRAFLGGALAAMSAGSLGAQPATAQAVIPAPAEPLVWPVVTKVPAGIRSFAGHTDTVPDIVGRIGTPASLVIFTEGNHLMALLSDDILGAFPSWAKSQPRYADLDPDNIVVVTVPQPAVIQMIRTGGLALGNLVLDVSRKSGFYPDIVMAGPGPLRQLRQFGAIEPQARFFSRNRGFALLVRKGNPLGIHGLVDVARSGGRIALAEAASEPQARARYRAAVDDLIGKPAADELFAAETPNFPGRIGIVHRDLPEMVARGYADVALTQYHLISYWTRIFPNHFALVPVSGAERFFVKIAFGRVVDPLRPRALMAFEEFFFSRAREVYPRYDFARMNDDEYAAPLALD
;
A
#
# COMPACT_ATOMS: atom_id res chain seq x y z
N MET A 1 37.96 26.93 -51.93
CA MET A 1 38.95 27.75 -51.19
C MET A 1 38.80 27.38 -49.72
N MET A 2 39.61 26.44 -49.27
CA MET A 2 40.86 26.58 -48.51
C MET A 2 40.83 27.65 -47.42
N GLN A 3 40.80 27.28 -46.15
CA GLN A 3 42.05 27.11 -45.37
C GLN A 3 41.75 26.47 -43.99
N ARG A 4 42.54 25.42 -43.71
CA ARG A 4 42.84 24.87 -42.39
C ARG A 4 43.70 25.88 -41.59
N ARG A 5 43.56 25.87 -40.25
CA ARG A 5 44.74 25.94 -39.35
C ARG A 5 44.38 25.47 -37.93
N ALA A 6 45.13 24.48 -37.49
CA ALA A 6 45.19 23.99 -36.11
C ALA A 6 45.98 24.97 -35.23
N PHE A 7 45.64 24.97 -33.91
CA PHE A 7 46.61 25.36 -32.89
C PHE A 7 46.50 24.42 -31.70
N LEU A 8 47.57 23.70 -31.50
CA LEU A 8 47.91 22.98 -30.26
C LEU A 8 48.46 23.99 -29.25
N GLY A 9 48.00 23.91 -28.02
CA GLY A 9 48.58 24.60 -26.89
C GLY A 9 48.31 23.80 -25.63
N GLY A 10 49.28 22.98 -25.22
CA GLY A 10 49.20 22.17 -24.02
C GLY A 10 49.36 23.00 -22.75
N ALA A 11 48.61 22.61 -21.72
CA ALA A 11 48.90 22.92 -20.34
C ALA A 11 48.84 21.61 -19.53
N LEU A 12 50.01 21.07 -19.20
CA LEU A 12 50.14 20.04 -18.17
C LEU A 12 49.76 20.66 -16.82
N ALA A 13 48.61 20.29 -16.28
CA ALA A 13 48.35 20.49 -14.88
C ALA A 13 48.76 19.21 -14.14
N ALA A 14 49.76 19.32 -13.29
CA ALA A 14 50.17 18.25 -12.40
C ALA A 14 49.01 17.99 -11.38
N MET A 15 48.36 16.85 -11.54
CA MET A 15 47.46 16.33 -10.52
C MET A 15 48.31 15.69 -9.42
N SER A 16 48.33 16.34 -8.26
CA SER A 16 48.83 15.73 -7.03
C SER A 16 47.95 14.52 -6.69
N ALA A 17 48.54 13.34 -6.66
CA ALA A 17 47.96 12.12 -6.18
C ALA A 17 47.67 12.27 -4.68
N GLY A 18 46.45 12.79 -4.35
CA GLY A 18 45.91 12.62 -3.04
C GLY A 18 45.60 11.16 -2.78
N SER A 19 46.26 10.56 -1.80
CA SER A 19 45.98 9.23 -1.31
C SER A 19 44.51 9.17 -0.90
N LEU A 20 43.66 8.57 -1.73
CA LEU A 20 42.34 8.11 -1.33
C LEU A 20 42.54 7.06 -0.23
N GLY A 21 42.43 7.49 1.02
CA GLY A 21 42.35 6.59 2.16
C GLY A 21 41.22 5.59 1.86
N ALA A 22 41.56 4.32 1.70
CA ALA A 22 40.57 3.26 1.62
C ALA A 22 39.72 3.34 2.90
N GLN A 23 38.47 3.80 2.76
CA GLN A 23 37.50 3.59 3.82
C GLN A 23 37.45 2.09 4.09
N PRO A 24 37.50 1.65 5.36
CA PRO A 24 37.32 0.25 5.68
C PRO A 24 35.98 -0.16 5.09
N ALA A 25 36.00 -1.14 4.20
CA ALA A 25 34.78 -1.78 3.71
C ALA A 25 34.02 -2.23 4.95
N THR A 26 32.93 -1.56 5.27
CA THR A 26 31.98 -2.05 6.25
C THR A 26 31.62 -3.44 5.78
N ALA A 27 31.97 -4.46 6.59
CA ALA A 27 31.64 -5.83 6.28
C ALA A 27 30.14 -5.86 6.01
N GLN A 28 29.76 -6.08 4.75
CA GLN A 28 28.37 -6.29 4.40
C GLN A 28 27.90 -7.44 5.27
N ALA A 29 26.93 -7.16 6.16
CA ALA A 29 26.32 -8.18 6.96
C ALA A 29 25.90 -9.32 6.01
N VAL A 30 26.45 -10.51 6.22
CA VAL A 30 26.10 -11.69 5.42
C VAL A 30 24.61 -11.91 5.63
N ILE A 31 23.82 -11.58 4.63
CA ILE A 31 22.38 -11.87 4.66
C ILE A 31 22.29 -13.39 4.64
N PRO A 32 21.74 -14.03 5.69
CA PRO A 32 21.62 -15.48 5.75
C PRO A 32 20.83 -15.96 4.52
N ALA A 33 21.18 -17.15 4.02
CA ALA A 33 20.45 -17.77 2.92
C ALA A 33 18.94 -17.71 3.21
N PRO A 34 18.12 -17.24 2.27
CA PRO A 34 16.70 -17.07 2.52
C PRO A 34 16.05 -18.42 2.82
N ALA A 35 15.21 -18.47 3.83
CA ALA A 35 14.29 -19.56 4.04
C ALA A 35 13.36 -19.74 2.82
N GLU A 36 12.62 -20.84 2.77
CA GLU A 36 11.65 -21.05 1.69
C GLU A 36 10.67 -19.87 1.60
N PRO A 37 10.28 -19.46 0.38
CA PRO A 37 9.31 -18.41 0.20
C PRO A 37 7.96 -18.79 0.82
N LEU A 38 7.22 -17.78 1.31
CA LEU A 38 5.87 -17.99 1.82
C LEU A 38 4.96 -18.52 0.70
N VAL A 39 4.21 -19.57 1.00
CA VAL A 39 3.16 -20.06 0.11
C VAL A 39 1.86 -19.33 0.43
N TRP A 40 1.57 -18.30 -0.34
CA TRP A 40 0.40 -17.47 -0.13
C TRP A 40 -0.89 -18.21 -0.47
N PRO A 41 -1.96 -18.10 0.35
CA PRO A 41 -3.22 -18.72 0.06
C PRO A 41 -3.82 -18.16 -1.24
N VAL A 42 -4.39 -19.04 -2.05
CA VAL A 42 -5.10 -18.63 -3.27
C VAL A 42 -6.40 -17.95 -2.86
N VAL A 43 -6.59 -16.70 -3.29
CA VAL A 43 -7.89 -16.02 -3.15
C VAL A 43 -8.85 -16.60 -4.17
N THR A 44 -9.56 -17.67 -3.78
CA THR A 44 -10.33 -18.52 -4.69
C THR A 44 -11.58 -17.86 -5.26
N LYS A 45 -12.08 -16.80 -4.60
CA LYS A 45 -13.34 -16.14 -4.97
C LYS A 45 -13.16 -14.81 -5.69
N VAL A 46 -11.92 -14.39 -5.95
CA VAL A 46 -11.67 -13.21 -6.79
C VAL A 46 -11.98 -13.60 -8.24
N PRO A 47 -12.81 -12.83 -8.96
CA PRO A 47 -13.06 -13.06 -10.37
C PRO A 47 -11.75 -13.24 -11.13
N ALA A 48 -11.75 -14.09 -12.15
CA ALA A 48 -10.57 -14.33 -12.98
C ALA A 48 -10.01 -12.99 -13.47
N GLY A 49 -8.82 -12.65 -13.03
CA GLY A 49 -8.16 -11.36 -13.31
C GLY A 49 -6.66 -11.50 -13.21
N ILE A 50 -5.97 -10.44 -13.54
CA ILE A 50 -4.53 -10.37 -13.40
C ILE A 50 -4.23 -10.16 -11.92
N ARG A 51 -3.59 -11.14 -11.30
CA ARG A 51 -3.38 -11.15 -9.85
C ARG A 51 -2.08 -10.47 -9.42
N SER A 52 -1.06 -10.47 -10.28
CA SER A 52 0.20 -9.79 -10.01
C SER A 52 0.98 -9.60 -11.30
N PHE A 53 1.51 -8.39 -11.52
CA PHE A 53 2.34 -8.07 -12.69
C PHE A 53 3.84 -8.00 -12.38
N ALA A 54 4.20 -7.80 -11.13
CA ALA A 54 5.59 -7.56 -10.76
C ALA A 54 6.30 -8.82 -10.25
N GLY A 55 5.78 -10.01 -10.55
CA GLY A 55 6.31 -11.26 -10.01
C GLY A 55 6.03 -11.45 -8.51
N HIS A 56 5.11 -10.68 -7.97
CA HIS A 56 4.65 -10.85 -6.59
C HIS A 56 3.68 -12.01 -6.50
N THR A 57 3.93 -12.92 -5.59
CA THR A 57 3.02 -14.00 -5.20
C THR A 57 2.18 -13.60 -4.00
N ASP A 58 1.86 -12.32 -3.87
CA ASP A 58 1.13 -11.83 -2.71
C ASP A 58 -0.38 -12.00 -2.82
N THR A 59 -1.07 -11.93 -1.69
CA THR A 59 -2.53 -12.02 -1.59
C THR A 59 -3.23 -10.74 -1.99
N VAL A 60 -2.47 -9.69 -2.25
CA VAL A 60 -2.99 -8.39 -2.69
C VAL A 60 -2.64 -8.22 -4.16
N PRO A 61 -3.52 -8.62 -5.09
CA PRO A 61 -3.28 -8.43 -6.51
C PRO A 61 -3.28 -6.95 -6.85
N ASP A 62 -2.47 -6.55 -7.82
CA ASP A 62 -2.46 -5.18 -8.32
C ASP A 62 -3.78 -4.84 -9.03
N ILE A 63 -4.38 -5.82 -9.69
CA ILE A 63 -5.67 -5.67 -10.37
C ILE A 63 -6.54 -6.91 -10.10
N VAL A 64 -7.80 -6.64 -9.78
CA VAL A 64 -8.88 -7.64 -9.68
C VAL A 64 -9.92 -7.31 -10.74
N GLY A 65 -10.51 -8.30 -11.36
CA GLY A 65 -11.48 -8.14 -12.46
C GLY A 65 -10.87 -8.42 -13.84
N ARG A 66 -11.66 -8.27 -14.87
CA ARG A 66 -11.27 -8.56 -16.26
C ARG A 66 -10.86 -7.28 -16.99
N ILE A 67 -9.61 -7.22 -17.45
CA ILE A 67 -9.12 -6.15 -18.33
C ILE A 67 -9.42 -6.53 -19.78
N GLY A 68 -9.69 -5.54 -20.62
CA GLY A 68 -10.03 -5.75 -22.03
C GLY A 68 -11.50 -6.09 -22.29
N THR A 69 -12.31 -6.21 -21.26
CA THR A 69 -13.77 -6.26 -21.32
C THR A 69 -14.37 -5.03 -20.64
N PRO A 70 -15.54 -4.55 -21.09
CA PRO A 70 -16.19 -3.43 -20.43
C PRO A 70 -16.34 -3.69 -18.91
N ALA A 71 -15.89 -2.74 -18.12
CA ALA A 71 -16.10 -2.80 -16.67
C ALA A 71 -17.49 -2.26 -16.31
N SER A 72 -18.17 -2.92 -15.38
CA SER A 72 -19.42 -2.41 -14.81
C SER A 72 -19.20 -1.41 -13.67
N LEU A 73 -18.01 -1.41 -13.08
CA LEU A 73 -17.55 -0.44 -12.09
C LEU A 73 -16.02 -0.49 -12.01
N VAL A 74 -15.36 0.64 -11.81
CA VAL A 74 -13.90 0.72 -11.61
C VAL A 74 -13.58 1.44 -10.31
N ILE A 75 -12.83 0.75 -9.43
CA ILE A 75 -12.43 1.25 -8.11
C ILE A 75 -10.91 1.30 -8.06
N PHE A 76 -10.35 2.47 -7.78
CA PHE A 76 -8.93 2.60 -7.47
C PHE A 76 -8.74 2.75 -5.96
N THR A 77 -7.83 1.97 -5.40
CA THR A 77 -7.65 1.93 -3.96
C THR A 77 -6.21 1.59 -3.57
N GLU A 78 -5.87 1.82 -2.32
CA GLU A 78 -4.68 1.23 -1.72
C GLU A 78 -4.95 -0.24 -1.31
N GLY A 79 -3.90 -1.07 -1.26
CA GLY A 79 -4.05 -2.48 -0.94
C GLY A 79 -4.41 -2.78 0.52
N ASN A 80 -4.23 -1.82 1.41
CA ASN A 80 -4.31 -2.06 2.85
C ASN A 80 -5.67 -2.56 3.36
N HIS A 81 -6.77 -2.24 2.67
CA HIS A 81 -8.12 -2.67 3.06
C HIS A 81 -8.78 -3.62 2.04
N LEU A 82 -8.01 -4.08 1.06
CA LEU A 82 -8.52 -4.88 -0.05
C LEU A 82 -9.24 -6.15 0.42
N MET A 83 -8.73 -6.83 1.43
CA MET A 83 -9.32 -8.10 1.89
C MET A 83 -10.75 -7.91 2.43
N ALA A 84 -11.03 -6.80 3.10
CA ALA A 84 -12.39 -6.46 3.51
C ALA A 84 -13.27 -6.11 2.30
N LEU A 85 -12.72 -5.35 1.35
CA LEU A 85 -13.44 -4.96 0.13
C LEU A 85 -13.79 -6.19 -0.75
N LEU A 86 -12.85 -7.13 -0.91
CA LEU A 86 -13.06 -8.35 -1.72
C LEU A 86 -13.89 -9.43 -1.02
N SER A 87 -14.32 -9.20 0.23
CA SER A 87 -15.09 -10.20 0.98
C SER A 87 -16.40 -10.56 0.28
N ASP A 88 -16.90 -11.76 0.59
CA ASP A 88 -18.23 -12.20 0.17
C ASP A 88 -19.32 -11.23 0.63
N ASP A 89 -19.11 -10.54 1.75
CA ASP A 89 -20.07 -9.60 2.33
C ASP A 89 -20.10 -8.23 1.61
N ILE A 90 -19.05 -7.88 0.85
CA ILE A 90 -18.97 -6.62 0.08
C ILE A 90 -18.99 -6.92 -1.42
N LEU A 91 -17.83 -7.08 -2.07
CA LEU A 91 -17.85 -7.28 -3.55
C LEU A 91 -18.53 -8.58 -3.97
N GLY A 92 -18.48 -9.61 -3.14
CA GLY A 92 -19.19 -10.87 -3.42
C GLY A 92 -20.71 -10.74 -3.36
N ALA A 93 -21.23 -9.94 -2.44
CA ALA A 93 -22.69 -9.76 -2.26
C ALA A 93 -23.30 -8.68 -3.15
N PHE A 94 -22.51 -7.70 -3.61
CA PHE A 94 -23.02 -6.54 -4.33
C PHE A 94 -23.84 -6.91 -5.58
N PRO A 95 -23.41 -7.83 -6.47
CA PRO A 95 -24.19 -8.18 -7.67
C PRO A 95 -25.61 -8.68 -7.35
N SER A 96 -25.73 -9.56 -6.37
CA SER A 96 -27.03 -10.10 -5.96
C SER A 96 -27.88 -9.03 -5.29
N TRP A 97 -27.27 -8.17 -4.46
CA TRP A 97 -28.00 -7.07 -3.84
C TRP A 97 -28.51 -6.08 -4.89
N ALA A 98 -27.69 -5.67 -5.86
CA ALA A 98 -28.08 -4.75 -6.91
C ALA A 98 -29.30 -5.29 -7.70
N LYS A 99 -29.26 -6.56 -8.09
CA LYS A 99 -30.38 -7.23 -8.79
C LYS A 99 -31.65 -7.30 -7.94
N SER A 100 -31.54 -7.33 -6.61
CA SER A 100 -32.70 -7.35 -5.71
C SER A 100 -33.37 -5.97 -5.51
N GLN A 101 -32.69 -4.89 -5.91
CA GLN A 101 -33.22 -3.52 -5.76
C GLN A 101 -33.96 -3.10 -7.04
N PRO A 102 -35.28 -2.79 -7.01
CA PRO A 102 -36.04 -2.45 -8.23
C PRO A 102 -35.40 -1.36 -9.08
N ARG A 103 -34.74 -0.35 -8.46
CA ARG A 103 -34.11 0.76 -9.17
C ARG A 103 -32.74 0.40 -9.80
N TYR A 104 -32.17 -0.75 -9.47
CA TYR A 104 -30.87 -1.22 -9.95
C TYR A 104 -30.96 -2.62 -10.61
N ALA A 105 -32.13 -3.19 -10.72
CA ALA A 105 -32.33 -4.56 -11.20
C ALA A 105 -31.83 -4.81 -12.64
N ASP A 106 -31.75 -3.75 -13.43
CA ASP A 106 -31.20 -3.76 -14.80
C ASP A 106 -29.66 -3.62 -14.84
N LEU A 107 -29.01 -3.33 -13.70
CA LEU A 107 -27.56 -3.35 -13.65
C LEU A 107 -27.02 -4.79 -13.69
N ASP A 108 -26.00 -5.00 -14.48
CA ASP A 108 -25.23 -6.24 -14.52
C ASP A 108 -23.78 -6.01 -14.04
N PRO A 109 -23.53 -6.00 -12.73
CA PRO A 109 -22.21 -5.76 -12.16
C PRO A 109 -21.33 -7.01 -12.20
N ASP A 110 -21.20 -7.64 -13.37
CA ASP A 110 -20.44 -8.89 -13.56
C ASP A 110 -18.93 -8.69 -13.66
N ASN A 111 -18.47 -7.47 -13.98
CA ASN A 111 -17.06 -7.13 -14.10
C ASN A 111 -16.71 -5.85 -13.32
N ILE A 112 -16.56 -5.99 -12.01
CA ILE A 112 -16.02 -4.92 -11.16
C ILE A 112 -14.51 -5.00 -11.20
N VAL A 113 -13.86 -3.93 -11.64
CA VAL A 113 -12.40 -3.83 -11.68
C VAL A 113 -11.91 -3.04 -10.48
N VAL A 114 -11.00 -3.63 -9.72
CA VAL A 114 -10.34 -2.97 -8.58
C VAL A 114 -8.85 -2.90 -8.85
N VAL A 115 -8.28 -1.69 -8.79
CA VAL A 115 -6.84 -1.45 -8.90
C VAL A 115 -6.29 -1.10 -7.53
N THR A 116 -5.28 -1.87 -7.07
CA THR A 116 -4.72 -1.76 -5.72
C THR A 116 -3.23 -1.46 -5.79
N VAL A 117 -2.89 -0.20 -5.79
CA VAL A 117 -1.50 0.25 -5.84
C VAL A 117 -1.27 1.31 -4.76
N PRO A 118 -0.01 1.60 -4.39
CA PRO A 118 0.29 2.68 -3.46
C PRO A 118 -0.37 4.00 -3.86
N GLN A 119 -0.84 4.77 -2.89
CA GLN A 119 -1.57 6.03 -3.13
C GLN A 119 -0.87 7.01 -4.09
N PRO A 120 0.47 7.20 -4.04
CA PRO A 120 1.17 8.02 -5.03
C PRO A 120 1.00 7.51 -6.47
N ALA A 121 0.95 6.19 -6.65
CA ALA A 121 0.71 5.60 -7.96
C ALA A 121 -0.71 5.84 -8.45
N VAL A 122 -1.73 5.75 -7.56
CA VAL A 122 -3.12 6.12 -7.90
C VAL A 122 -3.20 7.55 -8.42
N ILE A 123 -2.58 8.49 -7.71
CA ILE A 123 -2.54 9.90 -8.12
C ILE A 123 -1.88 10.06 -9.49
N GLN A 124 -0.73 9.40 -9.68
CA GLN A 124 0.02 9.47 -10.93
C GLN A 124 -0.77 8.88 -12.11
N MET A 125 -1.42 7.73 -11.92
CA MET A 125 -2.26 7.11 -12.96
C MET A 125 -3.38 8.03 -13.43
N ILE A 126 -4.10 8.64 -12.50
CA ILE A 126 -5.21 9.56 -12.83
C ILE A 126 -4.68 10.81 -13.54
N ARG A 127 -3.53 11.34 -13.09
CA ARG A 127 -2.91 12.54 -13.65
C ARG A 127 -2.35 12.32 -15.06
N THR A 128 -1.72 11.17 -15.30
CA THR A 128 -1.03 10.88 -16.57
C THR A 128 -1.87 10.09 -17.56
N GLY A 129 -2.98 9.49 -17.10
CA GLY A 129 -3.81 8.61 -17.92
C GLY A 129 -3.18 7.25 -18.22
N GLY A 130 -2.19 6.83 -17.44
CA GLY A 130 -1.48 5.57 -17.69
C GLY A 130 -1.07 4.83 -16.44
N LEU A 131 -1.06 3.50 -16.51
CA LEU A 131 -0.55 2.59 -15.49
C LEU A 131 0.47 1.65 -16.13
N ALA A 132 1.73 1.76 -15.72
CA ALA A 132 2.77 0.82 -16.11
C ALA A 132 2.90 -0.30 -15.08
N LEU A 133 2.75 -1.54 -15.53
CA LEU A 133 2.90 -2.77 -14.73
C LEU A 133 3.87 -3.70 -15.48
N GLY A 134 5.13 -3.67 -15.09
CA GLY A 134 6.17 -4.34 -15.85
C GLY A 134 6.23 -3.79 -17.29
N ASN A 135 6.10 -4.66 -18.28
CA ASN A 135 6.09 -4.29 -19.71
C ASN A 135 4.69 -3.90 -20.23
N LEU A 136 3.66 -3.98 -19.40
CA LEU A 136 2.30 -3.61 -19.78
C LEU A 136 2.04 -2.16 -19.41
N VAL A 137 1.53 -1.40 -20.34
CA VAL A 137 0.99 -0.06 -20.10
C VAL A 137 -0.50 -0.09 -20.36
N LEU A 138 -1.29 0.16 -19.33
CA LEU A 138 -2.74 0.28 -19.43
C LEU A 138 -3.12 1.74 -19.64
N ASP A 139 -3.99 1.99 -20.58
CA ASP A 139 -4.61 3.31 -20.78
C ASP A 139 -5.67 3.53 -19.68
N VAL A 140 -5.39 4.47 -18.78
CA VAL A 140 -6.28 4.89 -17.67
C VAL A 140 -7.01 6.16 -18.06
N SER A 141 -7.47 6.25 -19.29
CA SER A 141 -8.27 7.38 -19.76
C SER A 141 -9.77 7.08 -19.74
N ARG A 142 -10.57 8.11 -19.84
CA ARG A 142 -12.02 7.96 -20.01
C ARG A 142 -12.38 7.22 -21.30
N LYS A 143 -11.56 7.34 -22.34
CA LYS A 143 -11.78 6.71 -23.65
C LYS A 143 -11.58 5.20 -23.61
N SER A 144 -10.64 4.72 -22.79
CA SER A 144 -10.40 3.28 -22.62
C SER A 144 -11.49 2.56 -21.82
N GLY A 145 -12.34 3.30 -21.12
CA GLY A 145 -13.29 2.74 -20.18
C GLY A 145 -12.67 2.24 -18.87
N PHE A 146 -11.35 2.43 -18.66
CA PHE A 146 -10.63 2.00 -17.47
C PHE A 146 -10.39 3.14 -16.46
N TYR A 147 -10.99 4.32 -16.71
CA TYR A 147 -10.95 5.41 -15.73
C TYR A 147 -11.78 5.06 -14.50
N PRO A 148 -11.32 5.39 -13.27
CA PRO A 148 -12.06 5.04 -12.06
C PRO A 148 -13.39 5.78 -11.96
N ASP A 149 -14.36 5.16 -11.30
CA ASP A 149 -15.61 5.78 -10.84
C ASP A 149 -15.47 6.19 -9.36
N ILE A 150 -14.63 5.44 -8.62
CA ILE A 150 -14.41 5.58 -7.19
C ILE A 150 -12.90 5.55 -6.90
N VAL A 151 -12.47 6.42 -5.99
CA VAL A 151 -11.14 6.33 -5.37
C VAL A 151 -11.30 6.20 -3.86
N MET A 152 -10.75 5.13 -3.30
CA MET A 152 -10.72 4.90 -1.86
C MET A 152 -9.30 5.15 -1.34
N ALA A 153 -9.12 6.23 -0.59
CA ALA A 153 -7.81 6.65 -0.12
C ALA A 153 -7.89 7.48 1.17
N GLY A 154 -6.73 7.76 1.75
CA GLY A 154 -6.63 8.71 2.85
C GLY A 154 -6.95 10.15 2.42
N PRO A 155 -7.21 11.06 3.38
CA PRO A 155 -7.58 12.45 3.09
C PRO A 155 -6.57 13.21 2.22
N GLY A 156 -5.27 13.03 2.45
CA GLY A 156 -4.22 13.71 1.71
C GLY A 156 -4.25 13.44 0.20
N PRO A 157 -4.19 12.16 -0.23
CA PRO A 157 -4.33 11.78 -1.64
C PRO A 157 -5.64 12.25 -2.28
N LEU A 158 -6.77 12.17 -1.58
CA LEU A 158 -8.04 12.65 -2.11
C LEU A 158 -8.03 14.17 -2.34
N ARG A 159 -7.44 14.97 -1.42
CA ARG A 159 -7.25 16.41 -1.63
C ARG A 159 -6.37 16.71 -2.83
N GLN A 160 -5.28 15.95 -3.03
CA GLN A 160 -4.44 16.12 -4.22
C GLN A 160 -5.22 15.83 -5.51
N LEU A 161 -6.02 14.77 -5.53
CA LEU A 161 -6.88 14.44 -6.67
C LEU A 161 -7.96 15.51 -6.89
N ARG A 162 -8.48 16.09 -5.82
CA ARG A 162 -9.42 17.23 -5.89
C ARG A 162 -8.78 18.46 -6.53
N GLN A 163 -7.53 18.77 -6.18
CA GLN A 163 -6.78 19.89 -6.80
C GLN A 163 -6.62 19.73 -8.32
N PHE A 164 -6.59 18.49 -8.83
CA PHE A 164 -6.60 18.20 -10.26
C PHE A 164 -8.00 18.14 -10.89
N GLY A 165 -9.04 18.39 -10.12
CA GLY A 165 -10.42 18.30 -10.59
C GLY A 165 -10.91 16.86 -10.82
N ALA A 166 -10.20 15.84 -10.32
CA ALA A 166 -10.54 14.44 -10.57
C ALA A 166 -11.60 13.89 -9.60
N ILE A 167 -11.69 14.42 -8.39
CA ILE A 167 -12.60 13.95 -7.32
C ILE A 167 -13.59 15.05 -6.97
N GLU A 168 -14.82 14.68 -6.65
CA GLU A 168 -15.86 15.57 -6.12
C GLU A 168 -15.38 16.28 -4.83
N PRO A 169 -15.95 17.45 -4.47
CA PRO A 169 -15.48 18.24 -3.33
C PRO A 169 -15.70 17.58 -1.97
N GLN A 170 -16.50 16.51 -1.93
CA GLN A 170 -16.80 15.78 -0.71
C GLN A 170 -16.50 14.29 -0.89
N ALA A 171 -15.89 13.71 0.14
CA ALA A 171 -15.75 12.28 0.33
C ALA A 171 -16.40 11.85 1.63
N ARG A 172 -16.50 10.55 1.90
CA ARG A 172 -17.10 10.01 3.12
C ARG A 172 -16.18 8.98 3.76
N PHE A 173 -15.92 9.08 5.05
CA PHE A 173 -15.14 8.10 5.79
C PHE A 173 -15.88 6.77 5.92
N PHE A 174 -15.17 5.66 5.76
CA PHE A 174 -15.74 4.32 5.91
C PHE A 174 -14.91 3.36 6.76
N SER A 175 -13.63 3.62 6.95
CA SER A 175 -12.76 2.78 7.77
C SER A 175 -11.76 3.59 8.58
N ARG A 176 -11.35 3.01 9.71
CA ARG A 176 -10.28 3.49 10.58
C ARG A 176 -9.43 2.30 11.00
N ASN A 177 -8.13 2.37 10.80
CA ASN A 177 -7.26 1.31 11.30
C ASN A 177 -7.03 1.44 12.81
N ARG A 178 -6.27 0.49 13.38
CA ARG A 178 -5.93 0.44 14.82
C ARG A 178 -4.49 0.88 15.07
N GLY A 179 -3.96 1.83 14.27
CA GLY A 179 -2.56 2.20 14.33
C GLY A 179 -1.66 1.13 13.73
N PHE A 180 -0.55 0.85 14.39
CA PHE A 180 0.47 -0.07 13.91
C PHE A 180 0.91 -1.08 14.99
N ALA A 181 1.63 -2.12 14.57
CA ALA A 181 2.18 -3.16 15.43
C ALA A 181 3.53 -3.64 14.86
N LEU A 182 4.14 -4.60 15.52
CA LEU A 182 5.34 -5.27 15.03
C LEU A 182 4.99 -6.69 14.58
N LEU A 183 5.51 -7.08 13.42
CA LEU A 183 5.53 -8.45 12.93
C LEU A 183 6.87 -9.07 13.29
N VAL A 184 6.84 -10.19 13.98
CA VAL A 184 8.04 -10.98 14.32
C VAL A 184 7.87 -12.42 13.86
N ARG A 185 8.98 -13.16 13.75
CA ARG A 185 8.91 -14.61 13.51
C ARG A 185 8.20 -15.32 14.65
N LYS A 186 7.55 -16.44 14.35
CA LYS A 186 6.89 -17.30 15.34
C LYS A 186 7.86 -17.66 16.46
N GLY A 187 7.37 -17.61 17.70
CA GLY A 187 8.18 -17.83 18.90
C GLY A 187 8.97 -16.61 19.34
N ASN A 188 8.96 -15.50 18.58
CA ASN A 188 9.61 -14.24 18.94
C ASN A 188 11.07 -14.43 19.43
N PRO A 189 11.97 -14.92 18.59
CA PRO A 189 13.30 -15.39 19.02
C PRO A 189 14.19 -14.29 19.63
N LEU A 190 13.89 -13.01 19.35
CA LEU A 190 14.61 -11.87 19.92
C LEU A 190 13.95 -11.31 21.19
N GLY A 191 12.84 -11.88 21.67
CA GLY A 191 12.14 -11.43 22.86
C GLY A 191 11.61 -10.00 22.75
N ILE A 192 11.12 -9.60 21.58
CA ILE A 192 10.63 -8.24 21.32
C ILE A 192 9.21 -8.08 21.88
N HIS A 193 9.03 -7.14 22.80
CA HIS A 193 7.74 -6.83 23.41
C HIS A 193 7.28 -5.38 23.11
N GLY A 194 8.12 -4.57 22.43
CA GLY A 194 7.81 -3.21 22.06
C GLY A 194 8.90 -2.56 21.20
N LEU A 195 8.70 -1.28 20.86
CA LEU A 195 9.62 -0.55 20.01
C LEU A 195 11.03 -0.43 20.59
N VAL A 196 11.14 -0.25 21.92
CA VAL A 196 12.44 -0.10 22.61
C VAL A 196 13.27 -1.38 22.52
N ASP A 197 12.60 -2.54 22.54
CA ASP A 197 13.28 -3.82 22.44
C ASP A 197 13.89 -4.03 21.05
N VAL A 198 13.24 -3.50 20.00
CA VAL A 198 13.79 -3.55 18.63
C VAL A 198 15.14 -2.84 18.57
N ALA A 199 15.24 -1.61 19.12
CA ALA A 199 16.49 -0.87 19.16
C ALA A 199 17.59 -1.60 19.96
N ARG A 200 17.22 -2.22 21.08
CA ARG A 200 18.17 -2.89 22.00
C ARG A 200 18.58 -4.29 21.56
N SER A 201 17.75 -4.99 20.80
CA SER A 201 17.99 -6.38 20.40
C SER A 201 19.12 -6.56 19.38
N GLY A 202 19.56 -5.48 18.73
CA GLY A 202 20.43 -5.54 17.56
C GLY A 202 19.76 -6.20 16.35
N GLY A 203 18.44 -6.42 16.41
CA GLY A 203 17.65 -6.97 15.30
C GLY A 203 17.43 -5.95 14.20
N ARG A 204 17.35 -6.46 12.96
CA ARG A 204 17.08 -5.64 11.77
C ARG A 204 15.59 -5.41 11.62
N ILE A 205 15.20 -4.18 11.36
CA ILE A 205 13.80 -3.83 11.14
C ILE A 205 13.51 -3.55 9.67
N ALA A 206 12.39 -4.09 9.15
CA ALA A 206 11.85 -3.75 7.85
C ALA A 206 10.73 -2.72 7.98
N LEU A 207 10.75 -1.72 7.14
CA LEU A 207 9.80 -0.61 7.10
C LEU A 207 9.42 -0.29 5.66
N ALA A 208 8.23 0.24 5.44
CA ALA A 208 7.89 0.84 4.15
C ALA A 208 8.85 2.01 3.85
N GLU A 209 9.43 2.01 2.66
CA GLU A 209 10.48 2.93 2.29
C GLU A 209 9.95 4.31 1.89
N ALA A 210 10.71 5.35 2.17
CA ALA A 210 10.33 6.73 1.84
C ALA A 210 10.18 6.98 0.32
N ALA A 211 10.93 6.25 -0.51
CA ALA A 211 10.84 6.38 -1.97
C ALA A 211 9.53 5.84 -2.53
N SER A 212 9.01 4.75 -1.97
CA SER A 212 7.77 4.10 -2.42
C SER A 212 6.53 4.55 -1.65
N GLU A 213 6.67 4.78 -0.33
CA GLU A 213 5.57 5.13 0.57
C GLU A 213 5.92 6.30 1.51
N PRO A 214 6.22 7.50 0.98
CA PRO A 214 6.76 8.62 1.77
C PRO A 214 5.84 9.05 2.92
N GLN A 215 4.52 9.05 2.71
CA GLN A 215 3.56 9.44 3.73
C GLN A 215 3.44 8.42 4.86
N ALA A 216 3.48 7.13 4.56
CA ALA A 216 3.48 6.07 5.56
C ALA A 216 4.76 6.15 6.39
N ARG A 217 5.91 6.29 5.73
CA ARG A 217 7.22 6.43 6.37
C ARG A 217 7.27 7.60 7.35
N ALA A 218 6.82 8.78 6.92
CA ALA A 218 6.80 9.97 7.77
C ALA A 218 5.89 9.78 9.00
N ARG A 219 4.73 9.14 8.83
CA ARG A 219 3.82 8.84 9.96
C ARG A 219 4.43 7.86 10.95
N TYR A 220 5.06 6.78 10.48
CA TYR A 220 5.73 5.82 11.38
C TYR A 220 6.86 6.51 12.13
N ARG A 221 7.66 7.34 11.45
CA ARG A 221 8.72 8.07 12.12
C ARG A 221 8.18 8.97 13.22
N ALA A 222 7.20 9.81 12.92
CA ALA A 222 6.59 10.71 13.90
C ALA A 222 5.95 9.97 15.08
N ALA A 223 5.28 8.84 14.81
CA ALA A 223 4.67 8.03 15.86
C ALA A 223 5.71 7.35 16.76
N VAL A 224 6.78 6.84 16.19
CA VAL A 224 7.88 6.22 16.96
C VAL A 224 8.61 7.26 17.79
N ASP A 225 8.90 8.46 17.21
CA ASP A 225 9.49 9.58 17.96
C ASP A 225 8.65 9.98 19.19
N ASP A 226 7.31 9.99 19.02
CA ASP A 226 6.38 10.35 20.10
C ASP A 226 6.30 9.25 21.18
N LEU A 227 6.35 7.97 20.79
CA LEU A 227 6.18 6.85 21.71
C LEU A 227 7.41 6.51 22.54
N ILE A 228 8.60 6.60 21.95
CA ILE A 228 9.85 6.16 22.61
C ILE A 228 10.93 7.26 22.70
N GLY A 229 10.60 8.45 22.21
CA GLY A 229 11.53 9.57 22.15
C GLY A 229 12.53 9.49 21.00
N LYS A 230 12.98 10.66 20.53
CA LYS A 230 13.84 10.77 19.35
C LYS A 230 15.13 9.93 19.41
N PRO A 231 15.90 9.88 20.52
CA PRO A 231 17.14 9.10 20.55
C PRO A 231 16.90 7.60 20.30
N ALA A 232 15.94 6.99 21.00
CA ALA A 232 15.61 5.57 20.80
C ALA A 232 14.98 5.31 19.43
N ALA A 233 14.25 6.27 18.90
CA ALA A 233 13.72 6.19 17.54
C ALA A 233 14.85 6.23 16.50
N ASP A 234 15.87 7.10 16.68
CA ASP A 234 17.03 7.15 15.79
C ASP A 234 17.78 5.81 15.78
N GLU A 235 17.97 5.18 16.94
CA GLU A 235 18.56 3.83 17.05
C GLU A 235 17.71 2.78 16.29
N LEU A 236 16.39 2.79 16.49
CA LEU A 236 15.47 1.88 15.80
C LEU A 236 15.56 2.03 14.28
N PHE A 237 15.53 3.26 13.78
CA PHE A 237 15.61 3.51 12.33
C PHE A 237 17.02 3.28 11.75
N ALA A 238 18.08 3.37 12.58
CA ALA A 238 19.43 2.98 12.17
C ALA A 238 19.58 1.46 11.97
N ALA A 239 18.73 0.65 12.63
CA ALA A 239 18.68 -0.80 12.47
C ALA A 239 17.87 -1.25 11.23
N GLU A 240 17.46 -0.32 10.37
CA GLU A 240 16.69 -0.64 9.16
C GLU A 240 17.48 -1.53 8.20
N THR A 241 16.81 -2.59 7.75
CA THR A 241 17.38 -3.46 6.73
C THR A 241 17.39 -2.76 5.37
N PRO A 242 18.43 -2.98 4.54
CA PRO A 242 18.43 -2.46 3.17
C PRO A 242 17.29 -3.07 2.35
N ASN A 243 17.02 -2.46 1.19
CA ASN A 243 16.01 -2.93 0.26
C ASN A 243 16.13 -4.42 -0.03
N PHE A 244 14.99 -5.04 -0.21
CA PHE A 244 14.89 -6.42 -0.65
C PHE A 244 15.60 -6.59 -2.01
N PRO A 245 16.46 -7.63 -2.20
CA PRO A 245 17.18 -7.82 -3.45
C PRO A 245 16.26 -7.82 -4.67
N GLY A 246 16.61 -7.04 -5.69
CA GLY A 246 15.82 -6.90 -6.91
C GLY A 246 14.63 -5.95 -6.82
N ARG A 247 14.42 -5.28 -5.68
CA ARG A 247 13.38 -4.27 -5.52
C ARG A 247 13.96 -2.86 -5.58
N ILE A 248 13.21 -1.94 -6.20
CA ILE A 248 13.54 -0.51 -6.22
C ILE A 248 13.19 0.12 -4.87
N GLY A 249 12.15 -0.37 -4.20
CA GLY A 249 11.70 0.09 -2.88
C GLY A 249 10.82 -0.93 -2.18
N ILE A 250 10.85 -0.89 -0.84
CA ILE A 250 10.02 -1.74 0.01
C ILE A 250 8.66 -1.10 0.17
N VAL A 251 7.61 -1.87 -0.06
CA VAL A 251 6.22 -1.52 0.25
C VAL A 251 5.68 -2.43 1.34
N HIS A 252 4.54 -2.08 1.94
CA HIS A 252 3.97 -2.87 3.04
C HIS A 252 3.84 -4.36 2.71
N ARG A 253 3.46 -4.71 1.49
CA ARG A 253 3.27 -6.10 1.07
C ARG A 253 4.56 -6.94 1.00
N ASP A 254 5.73 -6.31 0.99
CA ASP A 254 7.02 -7.02 0.99
C ASP A 254 7.44 -7.48 2.40
N LEU A 255 6.92 -6.83 3.44
CA LEU A 255 7.38 -6.99 4.81
C LEU A 255 7.30 -8.43 5.35
N PRO A 256 6.21 -9.21 5.12
CA PRO A 256 6.16 -10.58 5.61
C PRO A 256 7.22 -11.48 4.96
N GLU A 257 7.49 -11.33 3.66
CA GLU A 257 8.58 -12.09 3.00
C GLU A 257 9.95 -11.71 3.58
N MET A 258 10.19 -10.44 3.86
CA MET A 258 11.46 -10.01 4.46
C MET A 258 11.70 -10.66 5.82
N VAL A 259 10.67 -10.74 6.67
CA VAL A 259 10.76 -11.38 7.98
C VAL A 259 10.86 -12.91 7.85
N ALA A 260 10.06 -13.54 6.99
CA ALA A 260 10.08 -14.98 6.79
C ALA A 260 11.44 -15.48 6.27
N ARG A 261 12.02 -14.76 5.33
CA ARG A 261 13.32 -15.10 4.73
C ARG A 261 14.53 -14.66 5.54
N GLY A 262 14.32 -13.99 6.66
CA GLY A 262 15.41 -13.54 7.53
C GLY A 262 16.20 -12.34 6.99
N TYR A 263 15.67 -11.59 6.03
CA TYR A 263 16.24 -10.29 5.63
C TYR A 263 16.04 -9.24 6.72
N ALA A 264 14.95 -9.36 7.46
CA ALA A 264 14.67 -8.60 8.67
C ALA A 264 14.23 -9.54 9.79
N ASP A 265 14.40 -9.09 11.02
CA ASP A 265 13.98 -9.84 12.21
C ASP A 265 12.61 -9.38 12.69
N VAL A 266 12.27 -8.14 12.38
CA VAL A 266 11.03 -7.43 12.73
C VAL A 266 10.55 -6.62 11.53
N ALA A 267 9.23 -6.46 11.40
CA ALA A 267 8.67 -5.41 10.54
C ALA A 267 7.66 -4.57 11.31
N LEU A 268 7.62 -3.27 11.02
CA LEU A 268 6.64 -2.35 11.57
C LEU A 268 5.68 -1.90 10.47
N THR A 269 4.39 -2.14 10.68
CA THR A 269 3.34 -1.72 9.75
C THR A 269 1.98 -1.66 10.43
N GLN A 270 0.94 -1.41 9.66
CA GLN A 270 -0.43 -1.28 10.14
C GLN A 270 -0.91 -2.55 10.84
N TYR A 271 -1.59 -2.38 11.98
CA TYR A 271 -2.04 -3.48 12.84
C TYR A 271 -2.84 -4.55 12.09
N HIS A 272 -3.82 -4.15 11.30
CA HIS A 272 -4.69 -5.09 10.57
C HIS A 272 -3.95 -5.91 9.51
N LEU A 273 -2.89 -5.39 8.91
CA LEU A 273 -2.05 -6.15 7.96
C LEU A 273 -1.30 -7.26 8.71
N ILE A 274 -0.67 -6.94 9.83
CA ILE A 274 0.03 -7.93 10.64
C ILE A 274 -0.92 -8.98 11.18
N SER A 275 -2.08 -8.57 11.68
CA SER A 275 -3.12 -9.50 12.13
C SER A 275 -3.57 -10.45 11.02
N TYR A 276 -3.75 -9.93 9.81
CA TYR A 276 -4.06 -10.75 8.64
C TYR A 276 -2.95 -11.77 8.36
N TRP A 277 -1.68 -11.34 8.30
CA TRP A 277 -0.56 -12.24 8.01
C TRP A 277 -0.36 -13.30 9.09
N THR A 278 -0.56 -12.97 10.35
CA THR A 278 -0.48 -13.97 11.44
C THR A 278 -1.60 -15.01 11.37
N ARG A 279 -2.76 -14.67 10.80
CA ARG A 279 -3.84 -15.63 10.58
C ARG A 279 -3.58 -16.58 9.41
N ILE A 280 -3.04 -16.06 8.31
CA ILE A 280 -2.77 -16.89 7.12
C ILE A 280 -1.45 -17.64 7.20
N PHE A 281 -0.52 -17.20 8.03
CA PHE A 281 0.78 -17.82 8.28
C PHE A 281 1.03 -18.08 9.77
N PRO A 282 0.17 -18.87 10.48
CA PRO A 282 0.21 -19.01 11.92
C PRO A 282 1.49 -19.69 12.43
N ASN A 283 2.20 -20.40 11.56
CA ASN A 283 3.46 -21.09 11.87
C ASN A 283 4.70 -20.23 11.60
N HIS A 284 4.56 -19.07 10.94
CA HIS A 284 5.67 -18.21 10.54
C HIS A 284 5.78 -16.96 11.40
N PHE A 285 4.64 -16.40 11.82
CA PHE A 285 4.60 -15.06 12.41
C PHE A 285 3.88 -15.00 13.74
N ALA A 286 4.24 -13.97 14.50
CA ALA A 286 3.49 -13.49 15.65
C ALA A 286 3.36 -11.95 15.55
N LEU A 287 2.24 -11.44 16.08
CA LEU A 287 1.98 -10.02 16.24
C LEU A 287 2.44 -9.59 17.62
N VAL A 288 3.23 -8.52 17.70
CA VAL A 288 3.58 -7.84 18.95
C VAL A 288 2.87 -6.48 18.94
N PRO A 289 1.90 -6.25 19.82
CA PRO A 289 1.22 -4.98 19.92
C PRO A 289 2.18 -3.89 20.41
N VAL A 290 2.01 -2.67 19.91
CA VAL A 290 2.76 -1.50 20.37
C VAL A 290 1.82 -0.65 21.20
N SER A 291 2.13 -0.49 22.48
CA SER A 291 1.32 0.32 23.41
C SER A 291 1.25 1.77 22.93
N GLY A 292 0.07 2.35 22.90
CA GLY A 292 -0.18 3.73 22.45
C GLY A 292 -0.22 3.92 20.94
N ALA A 293 0.07 2.88 20.14
CA ALA A 293 0.05 2.99 18.68
C ALA A 293 -1.35 3.21 18.11
N GLU A 294 -2.40 2.85 18.81
CA GLU A 294 -3.80 3.01 18.40
C GLU A 294 -4.22 4.47 18.23
N ARG A 295 -3.52 5.43 18.83
CA ARG A 295 -3.76 6.87 18.66
C ARG A 295 -3.23 7.42 17.32
N PHE A 296 -2.37 6.67 16.63
CA PHE A 296 -1.82 7.01 15.30
C PHE A 296 -2.59 6.32 14.17
N PHE A 297 -3.88 6.28 14.29
CA PHE A 297 -4.75 5.67 13.30
C PHE A 297 -4.82 6.46 11.98
N VAL A 298 -5.20 5.77 10.93
CA VAL A 298 -5.50 6.34 9.61
C VAL A 298 -6.95 6.07 9.28
N LYS A 299 -7.66 7.09 8.81
CA LYS A 299 -9.00 6.95 8.23
C LYS A 299 -8.89 6.89 6.71
N ILE A 300 -9.71 6.04 6.10
CA ILE A 300 -9.88 5.94 4.65
C ILE A 300 -11.26 6.46 4.29
N ALA A 301 -11.31 7.20 3.20
CA ALA A 301 -12.56 7.76 2.70
C ALA A 301 -12.86 7.27 1.27
N PHE A 302 -14.12 7.26 0.96
CA PHE A 302 -14.69 6.95 -0.34
C PHE A 302 -14.89 8.28 -1.08
N GLY A 303 -14.13 8.48 -2.16
CA GLY A 303 -14.21 9.65 -3.02
C GLY A 303 -14.88 9.27 -4.34
N ARG A 304 -15.88 10.03 -4.75
CA ARG A 304 -16.48 9.93 -6.08
C ARG A 304 -15.62 10.67 -7.07
N VAL A 305 -15.44 10.09 -8.23
CA VAL A 305 -14.79 10.77 -9.35
C VAL A 305 -15.77 11.75 -10.01
N VAL A 306 -15.26 12.89 -10.44
CA VAL A 306 -16.07 13.87 -11.21
C VAL A 306 -16.47 13.26 -12.56
N ASP A 307 -17.74 13.39 -12.93
CA ASP A 307 -18.31 12.80 -14.17
C ASP A 307 -17.95 11.32 -14.35
N PRO A 308 -18.35 10.42 -13.44
CA PRO A 308 -18.01 9.01 -13.51
C PRO A 308 -18.59 8.38 -14.80
N LEU A 309 -17.86 7.41 -15.36
CA LEU A 309 -18.32 6.71 -16.57
C LEU A 309 -19.54 5.82 -16.30
N ARG A 310 -19.74 5.41 -15.03
CA ARG A 310 -20.80 4.47 -14.63
C ARG A 310 -21.59 5.02 -13.44
N PRO A 311 -22.29 6.16 -13.59
CA PRO A 311 -22.90 6.86 -12.46
C PRO A 311 -23.95 6.03 -11.71
N ARG A 312 -24.74 5.20 -12.41
CA ARG A 312 -25.75 4.36 -11.77
C ARG A 312 -25.13 3.22 -10.95
N ALA A 313 -24.08 2.58 -11.49
CA ALA A 313 -23.35 1.52 -10.79
C ALA A 313 -22.60 2.08 -9.57
N LEU A 314 -22.01 3.28 -9.70
CA LEU A 314 -21.39 3.99 -8.58
C LEU A 314 -22.40 4.25 -7.47
N MET A 315 -23.58 4.82 -7.78
CA MET A 315 -24.61 5.10 -6.77
C MET A 315 -25.09 3.82 -6.09
N ALA A 316 -25.34 2.77 -6.85
CA ALA A 316 -25.73 1.48 -6.31
C ALA A 316 -24.66 0.89 -5.39
N PHE A 317 -23.40 0.92 -5.82
CA PHE A 317 -22.29 0.41 -5.02
C PHE A 317 -22.08 1.23 -3.74
N GLU A 318 -22.12 2.55 -3.82
CA GLU A 318 -21.95 3.41 -2.65
C GLU A 318 -23.04 3.15 -1.59
N GLU A 319 -24.30 3.10 -1.99
CA GLU A 319 -25.40 2.79 -1.08
C GLU A 319 -25.21 1.42 -0.41
N PHE A 320 -24.93 0.39 -1.21
CA PHE A 320 -24.67 -0.94 -0.70
C PHE A 320 -23.44 -0.96 0.21
N PHE A 321 -22.32 -0.37 -0.21
CA PHE A 321 -21.06 -0.35 0.52
C PHE A 321 -21.25 0.28 1.91
N PHE A 322 -21.86 1.46 1.98
CA PHE A 322 -22.08 2.12 3.28
C PHE A 322 -23.09 1.40 4.16
N SER A 323 -23.96 0.56 3.61
CA SER A 323 -24.84 -0.30 4.42
C SER A 323 -24.11 -1.47 5.06
N ARG A 324 -22.90 -1.85 4.58
CA ARG A 324 -22.19 -3.07 4.98
C ARG A 324 -20.83 -2.81 5.63
N ALA A 325 -20.05 -1.85 5.11
CA ALA A 325 -18.65 -1.68 5.47
C ALA A 325 -18.43 -1.49 6.97
N ARG A 326 -19.36 -0.82 7.68
CA ARG A 326 -19.27 -0.60 9.13
C ARG A 326 -19.18 -1.91 9.93
N GLU A 327 -19.88 -2.95 9.50
CA GLU A 327 -19.90 -4.26 10.18
C GLU A 327 -18.86 -5.21 9.62
N VAL A 328 -18.47 -5.06 8.36
CA VAL A 328 -17.52 -5.96 7.69
C VAL A 328 -16.09 -5.62 8.06
N TYR A 329 -15.67 -4.36 7.98
CA TYR A 329 -14.28 -3.96 8.21
C TYR A 329 -13.72 -4.38 9.58
N PRO A 330 -14.46 -4.29 10.71
CA PRO A 330 -13.96 -4.78 11.99
C PRO A 330 -13.62 -6.27 12.03
N ARG A 331 -14.23 -7.10 11.17
CA ARG A 331 -13.89 -8.54 11.04
C ARG A 331 -12.50 -8.75 10.42
N TYR A 332 -11.96 -7.70 9.79
CA TYR A 332 -10.61 -7.64 9.22
C TYR A 332 -9.66 -6.77 10.06
N ASP A 333 -9.93 -6.68 11.37
CA ASP A 333 -9.12 -6.00 12.38
C ASP A 333 -8.97 -4.48 12.22
N PHE A 334 -9.89 -3.85 11.48
CA PHE A 334 -10.07 -2.41 11.55
C PHE A 334 -10.78 -2.02 12.85
N ALA A 335 -10.60 -0.78 13.28
CA ALA A 335 -11.37 -0.27 14.42
C ALA A 335 -12.84 -0.07 14.03
N ARG A 336 -13.74 -0.38 14.96
CA ARG A 336 -15.15 -0.03 14.77
C ARG A 336 -15.30 1.49 14.87
N MET A 337 -15.89 2.09 13.85
CA MET A 337 -16.21 3.51 13.83
C MET A 337 -17.54 3.76 14.53
N ASN A 338 -17.63 4.83 15.32
CA ASN A 338 -18.89 5.25 15.92
C ASN A 338 -19.79 5.96 14.89
N ASP A 339 -20.98 6.39 15.30
CA ASP A 339 -21.95 7.03 14.40
C ASP A 339 -21.47 8.37 13.85
N ASP A 340 -20.71 9.13 14.64
CA ASP A 340 -20.18 10.44 14.22
C ASP A 340 -19.01 10.31 13.24
N GLU A 341 -18.31 9.18 13.27
CA GLU A 341 -17.16 8.92 12.40
C GLU A 341 -17.54 8.24 11.08
N TYR A 342 -18.48 7.27 11.16
CA TYR A 342 -18.85 6.46 10.00
C TYR A 342 -19.71 7.26 9.03
N ALA A 343 -19.37 7.22 7.78
CA ALA A 343 -19.99 8.00 6.72
C ALA A 343 -19.91 9.53 6.92
N ALA A 344 -19.15 10.00 7.92
CA ALA A 344 -18.92 11.42 8.12
C ALA A 344 -18.33 12.07 6.86
N PRO A 345 -18.80 13.27 6.49
CA PRO A 345 -18.29 13.98 5.32
C PRO A 345 -16.85 14.43 5.55
N LEU A 346 -16.05 14.36 4.49
CA LEU A 346 -14.72 14.91 4.40
C LEU A 346 -14.69 15.96 3.31
N ALA A 347 -14.59 17.23 3.68
CA ALA A 347 -14.34 18.31 2.74
C ALA A 347 -12.90 18.19 2.18
N LEU A 348 -12.77 18.33 0.87
CA LEU A 348 -11.50 18.15 0.16
C LEU A 348 -10.92 19.47 -0.38
N ASP A 349 -11.71 20.57 -0.30
CA ASP A 349 -11.28 21.92 -0.68
C ASP A 349 -10.40 22.56 0.40
#